data_cbdc326ba5a5cc856946f6ef1cfd24e3
#
_entry.id   cbdc326ba5a5cc856946f6ef1cfd24e3
#
_cell.length_a   1.000
_cell.length_b   1.000
_cell.length_c   1.000
_cell.angle_alpha   90.00
_cell.angle_beta   90.00
_cell.angle_gamma   90.00
#
_symmetry.space_group_name_H-M   'P 1'
#
loop_
_entity.id
_entity.type
_entity.pdbx_description
1 polymer ?
#
loop_
_entity_poly.entity_id
_entity_poly.type
_entity_poly.pdbx_seq_one_letter_code
_entity_poly.pdbx_strand_id
1 'polypeptide(L)'
;ASDVYKRQDMTGPTDELCGIRRPGHFRGVCTVVSKLFNIVAPDRAYFGQKDAQQLAVIKRMVRDLSFGIEIIGCPIVREEDGLAKSSRNTYLNSEERKAATVIFKALNAGRYMIMNGETDVSEIISFIKSQIETEPLAKIDYVKAVDADSIEPVNEIKGNVLVAAAVYFGKTRLIDNFIAERN
;
A
#
# COMPACT_ATOMS: atom_id res chain seq x y z
N ALA A 1 17.35 7.28 -33.51
CA ALA A 1 18.13 6.57 -32.47
C ALA A 1 18.22 7.33 -31.13
N SER A 2 17.92 8.63 -31.10
CA SER A 2 18.05 9.45 -29.88
C SER A 2 16.92 9.24 -28.86
N ASP A 3 15.81 8.62 -29.23
CA ASP A 3 14.63 8.48 -28.35
C ASP A 3 14.59 7.18 -27.54
N VAL A 4 15.41 6.21 -27.87
CA VAL A 4 15.39 4.87 -27.23
C VAL A 4 15.89 4.91 -25.78
N TYR A 5 16.75 5.86 -25.41
CA TYR A 5 17.37 5.94 -24.10
C TYR A 5 16.67 6.87 -23.11
N LYS A 6 15.58 7.55 -23.47
CA LYS A 6 14.97 8.60 -22.66
C LYS A 6 13.68 8.21 -21.95
N ARG A 7 13.18 6.98 -22.12
CA ARG A 7 11.97 6.52 -21.46
C ARG A 7 12.24 5.19 -20.76
N GLN A 8 12.40 5.26 -19.45
CA GLN A 8 12.22 4.09 -18.63
C GLN A 8 10.77 4.12 -18.09
N ASP A 9 10.04 3.05 -18.36
CA ASP A 9 8.71 2.85 -17.83
C ASP A 9 8.76 1.63 -16.89
N MET A 10 8.16 1.75 -15.71
CA MET A 10 8.08 0.66 -14.76
C MET A 10 6.76 -0.08 -14.98
N THR A 11 6.85 -1.31 -15.43
CA THR A 11 5.73 -2.24 -15.55
C THR A 11 5.72 -3.22 -14.36
N GLY A 12 4.57 -3.81 -14.08
CA GLY A 12 4.38 -4.77 -12.98
C GLY A 12 3.90 -4.06 -11.70
N PRO A 13 4.77 -3.60 -10.79
CA PRO A 13 4.34 -3.01 -9.52
C PRO A 13 3.43 -1.77 -9.64
N THR A 14 3.33 -1.19 -10.84
CA THR A 14 2.52 0.00 -11.12
C THR A 14 1.11 -0.34 -11.64
N ASP A 15 0.84 -1.59 -12.00
CA ASP A 15 -0.35 -1.99 -12.76
C ASP A 15 -1.49 -2.49 -11.85
N GLU A 16 -1.25 -2.56 -10.54
CA GLU A 16 -2.21 -3.00 -9.52
C GLU A 16 -2.53 -1.90 -8.51
N LEU A 17 -3.48 -2.18 -7.61
CA LEU A 17 -3.85 -1.33 -6.46
C LEU A 17 -4.12 0.14 -6.87
N CYS A 18 -3.33 1.07 -6.31
CA CYS A 18 -3.44 2.50 -6.61
C CYS A 18 -3.00 2.86 -8.04
N GLY A 19 -2.17 2.04 -8.69
CA GLY A 19 -1.68 2.26 -10.04
C GLY A 19 -2.79 2.27 -11.08
N ILE A 20 -3.75 1.33 -10.96
CA ILE A 20 -4.95 1.28 -11.82
C ILE A 20 -5.75 2.59 -11.75
N ARG A 21 -5.87 3.17 -10.56
CA ARG A 21 -6.69 4.38 -10.30
C ARG A 21 -5.97 5.68 -10.62
N ARG A 22 -4.67 5.64 -10.80
CA ARG A 22 -3.82 6.82 -10.99
C ARG A 22 -2.79 6.59 -12.09
N PRO A 23 -3.20 6.52 -13.36
CA PRO A 23 -2.28 6.33 -14.48
C PRO A 23 -1.15 7.39 -14.48
N GLY A 24 0.10 6.96 -14.65
CA GLY A 24 1.27 7.85 -14.65
C GLY A 24 1.75 8.33 -13.29
N HIS A 25 1.02 8.08 -12.19
CA HIS A 25 1.41 8.53 -10.86
C HIS A 25 2.80 8.01 -10.43
N PHE A 26 3.01 6.71 -10.52
CA PHE A 26 4.28 6.10 -10.11
C PHE A 26 5.45 6.50 -11.02
N ARG A 27 5.19 6.80 -12.27
CA ARG A 27 6.18 7.40 -13.16
C ARG A 27 6.65 8.76 -12.63
N GLY A 28 5.71 9.61 -12.18
CA GLY A 28 6.04 10.86 -11.52
C GLY A 28 6.82 10.66 -10.22
N VAL A 29 6.43 9.68 -9.40
CA VAL A 29 7.14 9.31 -8.17
C VAL A 29 8.58 8.89 -8.49
N CYS A 30 8.79 7.96 -9.42
CA CYS A 30 10.12 7.51 -9.82
C CYS A 30 10.97 8.68 -10.34
N THR A 31 10.39 9.57 -11.16
CA THR A 31 11.10 10.72 -11.70
C THR A 31 11.59 11.66 -10.60
N VAL A 32 10.72 12.03 -9.68
CA VAL A 32 11.07 13.00 -8.63
C VAL A 32 12.02 12.39 -7.59
N VAL A 33 11.80 11.13 -7.21
CA VAL A 33 12.66 10.43 -6.23
C VAL A 33 14.04 10.19 -6.81
N SER A 34 14.17 9.74 -8.07
CA SER A 34 15.47 9.59 -8.74
C SER A 34 16.24 10.91 -8.79
N LYS A 35 15.53 12.02 -9.09
CA LYS A 35 16.15 13.34 -9.10
C LYS A 35 16.68 13.73 -7.71
N LEU A 36 15.89 13.48 -6.65
CA LEU A 36 16.31 13.74 -5.28
C LEU A 36 17.50 12.88 -4.88
N PHE A 37 17.51 11.60 -5.23
CA PHE A 37 18.62 10.71 -4.95
C PHE A 37 19.94 11.15 -5.62
N ASN A 38 19.86 11.62 -6.87
CA ASN A 38 21.04 12.15 -7.55
C ASN A 38 21.53 13.49 -6.99
N ILE A 39 20.64 14.33 -6.44
CA ILE A 39 21.03 15.63 -5.87
C ILE A 39 21.63 15.46 -4.47
N VAL A 40 20.98 14.62 -3.63
CA VAL A 40 21.32 14.46 -2.21
C VAL A 40 22.38 13.38 -2.02
N ALA A 41 22.41 12.37 -2.90
CA ALA A 41 23.28 11.18 -2.83
C ALA A 41 23.29 10.55 -1.42
N PRO A 42 22.14 10.18 -0.83
CA PRO A 42 22.06 9.65 0.52
C PRO A 42 22.50 8.18 0.57
N ASP A 43 23.05 7.72 1.69
CA ASP A 43 23.28 6.30 1.95
C ASP A 43 21.98 5.55 2.23
N ARG A 44 20.99 6.23 2.82
CA ARG A 44 19.70 5.67 3.24
C ARG A 44 18.54 6.59 2.94
N ALA A 45 17.42 5.99 2.53
CA ALA A 45 16.16 6.72 2.35
C ALA A 45 15.00 5.99 3.02
N TYR A 46 14.14 6.73 3.71
CA TYR A 46 13.08 6.22 4.57
C TYR A 46 11.72 6.49 3.95
N PHE A 47 10.89 5.45 3.80
CA PHE A 47 9.54 5.55 3.25
C PHE A 47 8.53 4.85 4.14
N GLY A 48 7.36 5.46 4.33
CA GLY A 48 6.31 4.88 5.16
C GLY A 48 5.67 3.65 4.52
N GLN A 49 5.54 2.56 5.28
CA GLN A 49 4.87 1.32 4.84
C GLN A 49 3.38 1.52 4.58
N LYS A 50 2.76 2.62 5.04
CA LYS A 50 1.38 2.94 4.70
C LYS A 50 1.15 3.05 3.19
N ASP A 51 2.09 3.63 2.48
CA ASP A 51 2.10 3.71 1.01
C ASP A 51 2.92 2.54 0.43
N ALA A 52 2.52 1.30 0.78
CA ALA A 52 3.29 0.08 0.53
C ALA A 52 3.62 -0.13 -0.95
N GLN A 53 2.70 0.14 -1.86
CA GLN A 53 2.96 0.06 -3.30
C GLN A 53 4.02 1.07 -3.74
N GLN A 54 4.01 2.29 -3.20
CA GLN A 54 5.06 3.27 -3.47
C GLN A 54 6.42 2.78 -2.99
N LEU A 55 6.46 2.19 -1.79
CA LEU A 55 7.69 1.61 -1.24
C LEU A 55 8.24 0.49 -2.14
N ALA A 56 7.39 -0.43 -2.60
CA ALA A 56 7.79 -1.50 -3.52
C ALA A 56 8.32 -0.95 -4.86
N VAL A 57 7.61 0.02 -5.43
CA VAL A 57 8.04 0.71 -6.67
C VAL A 57 9.41 1.39 -6.50
N ILE A 58 9.64 2.07 -5.38
CA ILE A 58 10.92 2.75 -5.13
C ILE A 58 12.05 1.74 -4.92
N LYS A 59 11.81 0.66 -4.17
CA LYS A 59 12.79 -0.43 -4.01
C LYS A 59 13.15 -1.04 -5.35
N ARG A 60 12.15 -1.29 -6.20
CA ARG A 60 12.36 -1.81 -7.55
C ARG A 60 13.18 -0.85 -8.41
N MET A 61 12.84 0.44 -8.39
CA MET A 61 13.57 1.49 -9.11
C MET A 61 15.04 1.56 -8.66
N VAL A 62 15.32 1.55 -7.36
CA VAL A 62 16.68 1.59 -6.81
C VAL A 62 17.49 0.38 -7.30
N ARG A 63 16.91 -0.81 -7.29
CA ARG A 63 17.55 -2.02 -7.78
C ARG A 63 17.82 -1.95 -9.28
N ASP A 64 16.81 -1.63 -10.07
CA ASP A 64 16.89 -1.68 -11.54
C ASP A 64 17.78 -0.55 -12.12
N LEU A 65 17.92 0.57 -11.41
CA LEU A 65 18.81 1.69 -11.76
C LEU A 65 20.17 1.62 -11.06
N SER A 66 20.42 0.56 -10.27
CA SER A 66 21.68 0.36 -9.55
C SER A 66 22.10 1.52 -8.66
N PHE A 67 21.12 2.18 -8.01
CA PHE A 67 21.41 3.17 -6.97
C PHE A 67 22.04 2.49 -5.76
N GLY A 68 23.14 3.04 -5.24
CA GLY A 68 23.80 2.56 -4.03
C GLY A 68 23.13 3.03 -2.73
N ILE A 69 21.77 3.04 -2.70
CA ILE A 69 20.97 3.59 -1.60
C ILE A 69 20.17 2.48 -0.94
N GLU A 70 20.25 2.38 0.38
CA GLU A 70 19.41 1.47 1.17
C GLU A 70 18.00 2.08 1.37
N ILE A 71 16.96 1.39 0.92
CA ILE A 71 15.56 1.81 1.11
C ILE A 71 14.97 1.15 2.34
N ILE A 72 14.65 1.95 3.36
CA ILE A 72 14.11 1.50 4.63
C ILE A 72 12.60 1.81 4.71
N GLY A 73 11.78 0.75 4.91
CA GLY A 73 10.36 0.89 5.18
C GLY A 73 10.11 1.24 6.64
N CYS A 74 9.47 2.38 6.91
CA CYS A 74 9.08 2.77 8.26
C CYS A 74 7.68 2.23 8.60
N PRO A 75 7.47 1.68 9.82
CA PRO A 75 6.16 1.21 10.26
C PRO A 75 5.07 2.27 10.14
N ILE A 76 3.83 1.82 9.96
CA ILE A 76 2.67 2.72 9.89
C ILE A 76 2.47 3.39 11.24
N VAL A 77 2.55 4.72 11.27
CA VAL A 77 2.19 5.50 12.45
C VAL A 77 0.66 5.60 12.52
N ARG A 78 0.11 5.36 13.71
CA ARG A 78 -1.34 5.32 13.94
C ARG A 78 -1.76 6.32 15.00
N GLU A 79 -3.03 6.74 14.94
CA GLU A 79 -3.72 7.41 16.03
C GLU A 79 -4.00 6.39 17.17
N GLU A 80 -4.41 6.87 18.35
CA GLU A 80 -4.69 6.02 19.51
C GLU A 80 -5.79 4.97 19.24
N ASP A 81 -6.73 5.28 18.37
CA ASP A 81 -7.82 4.38 17.95
C ASP A 81 -7.45 3.44 16.78
N GLY A 82 -6.19 3.45 16.36
CA GLY A 82 -5.63 2.59 15.34
C GLY A 82 -5.68 3.15 13.91
N LEU A 83 -6.40 4.24 13.65
CA LEU A 83 -6.45 4.83 12.32
C LEU A 83 -5.04 5.24 11.85
N ALA A 84 -4.64 4.81 10.66
CA ALA A 84 -3.37 5.21 10.06
C ALA A 84 -3.29 6.73 9.89
N LYS A 85 -2.21 7.36 10.39
CA LYS A 85 -2.02 8.81 10.26
C LYS A 85 -1.91 9.23 8.80
N SER A 86 -2.69 10.26 8.44
CA SER A 86 -2.71 10.84 7.10
C SER A 86 -3.18 12.29 7.15
N SER A 87 -2.61 13.15 6.31
CA SER A 87 -3.16 14.50 6.10
C SER A 87 -4.61 14.48 5.60
N ARG A 88 -5.03 13.39 4.94
CA ARG A 88 -6.42 13.22 4.49
C ARG A 88 -7.41 13.03 5.63
N ASN A 89 -6.97 12.64 6.82
CA ASN A 89 -7.85 12.49 7.98
C ASN A 89 -8.48 13.83 8.38
N THR A 90 -7.84 14.96 8.07
CA THR A 90 -8.38 16.30 8.33
C THR A 90 -9.58 16.68 7.46
N TYR A 91 -9.85 15.94 6.39
CA TYR A 91 -11.01 16.16 5.50
C TYR A 91 -12.27 15.42 5.96
N LEU A 92 -12.14 14.53 6.95
CA LEU A 92 -13.26 13.78 7.51
C LEU A 92 -14.04 14.65 8.49
N ASN A 93 -15.37 14.58 8.44
CA ASN A 93 -16.19 15.09 9.54
C ASN A 93 -16.10 14.15 10.76
N SER A 94 -16.71 14.52 11.88
CA SER A 94 -16.61 13.77 13.13
C SER A 94 -17.17 12.34 13.06
N GLU A 95 -18.21 12.12 12.26
CA GLU A 95 -18.82 10.80 12.07
C GLU A 95 -17.94 9.94 11.16
N GLU A 96 -17.52 10.48 10.01
CA GLU A 96 -16.61 9.83 9.09
C GLU A 96 -15.27 9.47 9.74
N ARG A 97 -14.75 10.35 10.63
CA ARG A 97 -13.50 10.10 11.36
C ARG A 97 -13.63 8.91 12.31
N LYS A 98 -14.76 8.76 12.99
CA LYS A 98 -15.03 7.59 13.85
C LYS A 98 -15.21 6.33 13.02
N ALA A 99 -16.00 6.41 11.96
CA ALA A 99 -16.25 5.32 11.02
C ALA A 99 -14.96 4.79 10.39
N ALA A 100 -14.00 5.67 10.06
CA ALA A 100 -12.75 5.31 9.40
C ALA A 100 -11.90 4.28 10.16
N THR A 101 -12.09 4.14 11.48
CA THR A 101 -11.40 3.13 12.28
C THR A 101 -11.74 1.69 11.89
N VAL A 102 -12.84 1.48 11.17
CA VAL A 102 -13.25 0.16 10.68
C VAL A 102 -12.17 -0.48 9.79
N ILE A 103 -11.41 0.32 9.02
CA ILE A 103 -10.34 -0.21 8.17
C ILE A 103 -9.30 -0.96 9.01
N PHE A 104 -8.80 -0.31 10.05
CA PHE A 104 -7.80 -0.91 10.95
C PHE A 104 -8.34 -2.16 11.65
N LYS A 105 -9.58 -2.10 12.15
CA LYS A 105 -10.23 -3.23 12.84
C LYS A 105 -10.39 -4.41 11.90
N ALA A 106 -10.87 -4.19 10.68
CA ALA A 106 -11.07 -5.22 9.67
C ALA A 106 -9.74 -5.86 9.22
N LEU A 107 -8.71 -5.04 8.97
CA LEU A 107 -7.39 -5.52 8.60
C LEU A 107 -6.75 -6.35 9.74
N ASN A 108 -6.86 -5.91 10.99
CA ASN A 108 -6.37 -6.68 12.12
C ASN A 108 -7.12 -8.01 12.30
N ALA A 109 -8.42 -8.03 12.07
CA ALA A 109 -9.20 -9.26 12.10
C ALA A 109 -8.76 -10.26 11.01
N GLY A 110 -8.51 -9.77 9.77
CA GLY A 110 -7.94 -10.58 8.70
C GLY A 110 -6.52 -11.06 9.01
N ARG A 111 -5.68 -10.21 9.59
CA ARG A 111 -4.35 -10.61 10.06
C ARG A 111 -4.43 -11.72 11.11
N TYR A 112 -5.40 -11.64 12.01
CA TYR A 112 -5.61 -12.67 13.03
C TYR A 112 -6.04 -14.01 12.42
N MET A 113 -6.84 -14.04 11.35
CA MET A 113 -7.16 -15.27 10.62
C MET A 113 -5.89 -15.94 10.09
N ILE A 114 -4.99 -15.17 9.47
CA ILE A 114 -3.72 -15.67 8.95
C ILE A 114 -2.86 -16.25 10.09
N MET A 115 -2.77 -15.55 11.21
CA MET A 115 -2.02 -16.00 12.39
C MET A 115 -2.60 -17.31 12.97
N ASN A 116 -3.90 -17.56 12.80
CA ASN A 116 -4.57 -18.81 13.21
C ASN A 116 -4.56 -19.91 12.13
N GLY A 117 -3.83 -19.70 11.04
CA GLY A 117 -3.56 -20.74 10.06
C GLY A 117 -4.32 -20.63 8.76
N GLU A 118 -5.21 -19.61 8.57
CA GLU A 118 -5.87 -19.39 7.29
C GLU A 118 -4.86 -18.96 6.22
N THR A 119 -4.93 -19.58 5.05
CA THR A 119 -4.04 -19.28 3.92
C THR A 119 -4.78 -18.88 2.66
N ASP A 120 -6.08 -19.18 2.58
CA ASP A 120 -6.88 -18.82 1.40
C ASP A 120 -7.13 -17.32 1.38
N VAL A 121 -6.55 -16.67 0.37
CA VAL A 121 -6.68 -15.22 0.17
C VAL A 121 -8.13 -14.81 -0.09
N SER A 122 -8.92 -15.64 -0.77
CA SER A 122 -10.33 -15.35 -1.07
C SER A 122 -11.16 -15.26 0.21
N GLU A 123 -10.97 -16.21 1.13
CA GLU A 123 -11.63 -16.22 2.44
C GLU A 123 -11.22 -15.01 3.29
N ILE A 124 -9.92 -14.72 3.36
CA ILE A 124 -9.39 -13.58 4.12
C ILE A 124 -9.94 -12.26 3.58
N ILE A 125 -9.91 -12.06 2.26
CA ILE A 125 -10.42 -10.82 1.63
C ILE A 125 -11.92 -10.69 1.81
N SER A 126 -12.68 -11.76 1.64
CA SER A 126 -14.14 -11.77 1.83
C SER A 126 -14.49 -11.41 3.26
N PHE A 127 -13.76 -11.96 4.22
CA PHE A 127 -13.94 -11.63 5.62
C PHE A 127 -13.62 -10.16 5.92
N ILE A 128 -12.47 -9.63 5.46
CA ILE A 128 -12.11 -8.21 5.66
C ILE A 128 -13.17 -7.30 5.05
N LYS A 129 -13.67 -7.60 3.85
CA LYS A 129 -14.75 -6.83 3.21
C LYS A 129 -16.00 -6.83 4.07
N SER A 130 -16.45 -8.00 4.53
CA SER A 130 -17.64 -8.09 5.38
C SER A 130 -17.52 -7.27 6.67
N GLN A 131 -16.33 -7.22 7.26
CA GLN A 131 -16.06 -6.39 8.45
C GLN A 131 -16.13 -4.88 8.11
N ILE A 132 -15.60 -4.44 6.96
CA ILE A 132 -15.69 -3.03 6.54
C ILE A 132 -17.14 -2.65 6.24
N GLU A 133 -17.91 -3.53 5.61
CA GLU A 133 -19.31 -3.32 5.22
C GLU A 133 -20.28 -3.22 6.42
N THR A 134 -19.82 -3.56 7.64
CA THR A 134 -20.60 -3.27 8.86
C THR A 134 -20.73 -1.78 9.13
N GLU A 135 -19.86 -0.96 8.53
CA GLU A 135 -19.89 0.50 8.69
C GLU A 135 -20.61 1.14 7.49
N PRO A 136 -21.81 1.72 7.70
CA PRO A 136 -22.62 2.26 6.61
C PRO A 136 -21.97 3.43 5.84
N LEU A 137 -21.05 4.17 6.46
CA LEU A 137 -20.33 5.27 5.83
C LEU A 137 -19.13 4.81 5.00
N ALA A 138 -18.74 3.53 5.10
CA ALA A 138 -17.61 2.98 4.38
C ALA A 138 -18.01 2.51 2.98
N LYS A 139 -17.31 3.01 1.95
CA LYS A 139 -17.44 2.51 0.59
C LYS A 139 -16.11 1.93 0.12
N ILE A 140 -16.05 0.62 0.01
CA ILE A 140 -14.83 -0.08 -0.41
C ILE A 140 -14.49 0.30 -1.86
N ASP A 141 -13.24 0.73 -2.09
CA ASP A 141 -12.66 0.85 -3.42
C ASP A 141 -11.98 -0.47 -3.82
N TYR A 142 -11.14 -0.99 -2.93
CA TYR A 142 -10.61 -2.36 -3.04
C TYR A 142 -10.19 -2.92 -1.67
N VAL A 143 -10.18 -4.25 -1.57
CA VAL A 143 -9.40 -5.05 -0.62
C VAL A 143 -8.71 -6.11 -1.46
N LYS A 144 -7.38 -6.16 -1.42
CA LYS A 144 -6.56 -7.07 -2.23
C LYS A 144 -5.39 -7.62 -1.43
N ALA A 145 -4.95 -8.82 -1.82
CA ALA A 145 -3.69 -9.39 -1.38
C ALA A 145 -2.77 -9.56 -2.59
N VAL A 146 -1.52 -9.14 -2.43
CA VAL A 146 -0.48 -9.19 -3.47
C VAL A 146 0.84 -9.60 -2.82
N ASP A 147 1.76 -10.13 -3.61
CA ASP A 147 3.14 -10.28 -3.17
C ASP A 147 3.72 -8.92 -2.77
N ALA A 148 4.41 -8.85 -1.64
CA ALA A 148 4.85 -7.58 -1.07
C ALA A 148 5.96 -6.88 -1.88
N ASP A 149 6.71 -7.62 -2.69
CA ASP A 149 7.82 -7.09 -3.48
C ASP A 149 7.43 -6.85 -4.94
N SER A 150 6.76 -7.82 -5.58
CA SER A 150 6.36 -7.72 -7.00
C SER A 150 5.04 -6.98 -7.21
N ILE A 151 4.19 -6.91 -6.17
CA ILE A 151 2.80 -6.39 -6.23
C ILE A 151 1.90 -7.23 -7.15
N GLU A 152 2.32 -8.43 -7.50
CA GLU A 152 1.50 -9.35 -8.28
C GLU A 152 0.41 -10.00 -7.41
N PRO A 153 -0.82 -10.21 -7.93
CA PRO A 153 -1.89 -10.87 -7.21
C PRO A 153 -1.49 -12.27 -6.73
N VAL A 154 -1.89 -12.64 -5.52
CA VAL A 154 -1.68 -13.97 -4.95
C VAL A 154 -3.01 -14.60 -4.54
N ASN A 155 -3.09 -15.93 -4.57
CA ASN A 155 -4.28 -16.70 -4.17
C ASN A 155 -4.10 -17.40 -2.83
N GLU A 156 -2.88 -17.44 -2.31
CA GLU A 156 -2.53 -18.11 -1.06
C GLU A 156 -1.50 -17.28 -0.29
N ILE A 157 -1.60 -17.28 1.04
CA ILE A 157 -0.60 -16.64 1.90
C ILE A 157 0.64 -17.52 1.98
N LYS A 158 1.62 -17.24 1.13
CA LYS A 158 2.97 -17.82 1.12
C LYS A 158 4.00 -16.71 1.08
N GLY A 159 5.03 -16.80 1.92
CA GLY A 159 6.06 -15.74 2.01
C GLY A 159 5.49 -14.40 2.48
N ASN A 160 5.99 -13.33 1.90
CA ASN A 160 5.61 -11.95 2.25
C ASN A 160 4.43 -11.48 1.40
N VAL A 161 3.24 -11.45 1.97
CA VAL A 161 2.01 -11.01 1.29
C VAL A 161 1.52 -9.69 1.87
N LEU A 162 1.36 -8.69 1.02
CA LEU A 162 0.75 -7.42 1.34
C LEU A 162 -0.77 -7.52 1.21
N VAL A 163 -1.49 -7.35 2.31
CA VAL A 163 -2.95 -7.20 2.32
C VAL A 163 -3.28 -5.72 2.47
N ALA A 164 -3.90 -5.14 1.46
CA ALA A 164 -4.14 -3.70 1.37
C ALA A 164 -5.62 -3.40 1.13
N ALA A 165 -6.10 -2.34 1.79
CA ALA A 165 -7.45 -1.82 1.63
C ALA A 165 -7.43 -0.35 1.24
N ALA A 166 -8.38 0.04 0.39
CA ALA A 166 -8.72 1.42 0.12
C ALA A 166 -10.24 1.60 0.28
N VAL A 167 -10.63 2.59 1.07
CA VAL A 167 -12.02 2.81 1.44
C VAL A 167 -12.33 4.30 1.39
N TYR A 168 -13.48 4.66 0.85
CA TYR A 168 -14.00 6.02 0.86
C TYR A 168 -14.92 6.24 2.06
N PHE A 169 -14.76 7.40 2.69
CA PHE A 169 -15.70 7.99 3.63
C PHE A 169 -16.11 9.34 3.04
N GLY A 170 -17.35 9.45 2.59
CA GLY A 170 -17.77 10.58 1.76
C GLY A 170 -16.90 10.70 0.50
N LYS A 171 -16.17 11.81 0.40
CA LYS A 171 -15.23 12.07 -0.73
C LYS A 171 -13.79 11.69 -0.40
N THR A 172 -13.49 11.36 0.86
CA THR A 172 -12.13 11.12 1.33
C THR A 172 -11.76 9.65 1.17
N ARG A 173 -10.75 9.38 0.35
CA ARG A 173 -10.19 8.03 0.17
C ARG A 173 -9.05 7.79 1.14
N LEU A 174 -9.19 6.81 1.99
CA LEU A 174 -8.17 6.34 2.93
C LEU A 174 -7.60 5.00 2.48
N ILE A 175 -6.34 4.77 2.82
CA ILE A 175 -5.66 3.50 2.58
C ILE A 175 -5.00 3.02 3.87
N ASP A 176 -4.97 1.71 4.04
CA ASP A 176 -4.23 1.04 5.10
C ASP A 176 -3.83 -0.37 4.63
N ASN A 177 -2.89 -0.99 5.32
CA ASN A 177 -2.39 -2.32 4.95
C ASN A 177 -1.67 -3.00 6.12
N PHE A 178 -1.36 -4.27 5.90
CA PHE A 178 -0.37 -5.01 6.69
C PHE A 178 0.38 -6.00 5.78
N ILE A 179 1.57 -6.40 6.21
CA ILE A 179 2.31 -7.50 5.59
C ILE A 179 2.12 -8.74 6.46
N ALA A 180 1.69 -9.82 5.84
CA ALA A 180 1.70 -11.16 6.43
C ALA A 180 3.00 -11.85 6.02
N GLU A 181 3.75 -12.34 7.00
CA GLU A 181 4.96 -13.13 6.82
C GLU A 181 4.64 -14.57 7.22
N ARG A 182 4.86 -15.50 6.30
CA ARG A 182 4.72 -16.93 6.58
C ARG A 182 5.89 -17.68 5.98
N ASN A 183 6.64 -18.34 6.83
CA ASN A 183 7.75 -19.22 6.46
C ASN A 183 7.25 -20.56 5.94
#